data_570cd94e1b714a81fb1b256b1212eee8
#
_entry.id   570cd94e1b714a81fb1b256b1212eee8
#
_cell.length_a   1.000
_cell.length_b   1.000
_cell.length_c   1.000
_cell.angle_alpha   90.00
_cell.angle_beta   90.00
_cell.angle_gamma   90.00
#
_symmetry.space_group_name_H-M   'P 1'
#
loop_
_entity.id
_entity.type
_entity.pdbx_description
1 polymer ?
#
loop_
_entity_poly.entity_id
_entity_poly.type
_entity_poly.pdbx_seq_one_letter_code
_entity_poly.pdbx_strand_id
1 'polypeptide(L)'
;MAVTGKAPYDPQNIFAKILRGEIPCKPVFENEWVLAFKDIAPKAPVHVLIIPKKPYVSFMDFSKSASAEEIAQVMRSAGQIAHTLGLEDNGYRLITNAGTNSGQEVPHFHLHLMGGGPLPAFPQ
;
A
#
# COMPACT_ATOMS: atom_id res chain seq x y z
N MET A 1 -11.64 -8.02 -14.63
CA MET A 1 -10.75 -9.18 -14.40
C MET A 1 -10.35 -9.23 -12.95
N ALA A 2 -10.40 -10.40 -12.37
CA ALA A 2 -9.96 -10.56 -10.98
C ALA A 2 -8.43 -10.51 -10.91
N VAL A 3 -7.92 -9.87 -9.86
CA VAL A 3 -6.48 -9.82 -9.61
C VAL A 3 -6.13 -11.04 -8.76
N THR A 4 -5.30 -11.93 -9.33
CA THR A 4 -4.96 -13.20 -8.68
C THR A 4 -3.91 -13.04 -7.57
N GLY A 5 -3.22 -11.92 -7.55
CA GLY A 5 -2.13 -11.69 -6.60
C GLY A 5 -0.84 -12.41 -6.97
N LYS A 6 -0.79 -13.08 -8.14
CA LYS A 6 0.34 -13.89 -8.59
C LYS A 6 0.93 -13.33 -9.88
N ALA A 7 2.19 -13.65 -10.10
CA ALA A 7 2.88 -13.30 -11.36
C ALA A 7 2.11 -13.84 -12.56
N PRO A 8 2.27 -13.23 -13.75
CA PRO A 8 3.23 -12.17 -14.03
C PRO A 8 2.73 -10.79 -13.57
N TYR A 9 3.70 -9.91 -13.32
CA TYR A 9 3.39 -8.52 -12.97
C TYR A 9 2.92 -7.78 -14.23
N ASP A 10 1.81 -7.05 -14.08
CA ASP A 10 1.28 -6.23 -15.17
C ASP A 10 1.83 -4.80 -15.05
N PRO A 11 2.77 -4.41 -15.93
CA PRO A 11 3.35 -3.06 -15.84
C PRO A 11 2.41 -1.95 -16.27
N GLN A 12 1.22 -2.29 -16.74
CA GLN A 12 0.21 -1.31 -17.12
C GLN A 12 -0.74 -0.98 -15.96
N ASN A 13 -0.51 -1.54 -14.77
CA ASN A 13 -1.35 -1.20 -13.63
C ASN A 13 -1.15 0.25 -13.23
N ILE A 14 -2.18 0.83 -12.59
CA ILE A 14 -2.21 2.25 -12.29
C ILE A 14 -1.06 2.70 -11.37
N PHE A 15 -0.64 1.84 -10.42
CA PHE A 15 0.43 2.21 -9.50
C PHE A 15 1.79 2.21 -10.19
N ALA A 16 2.02 1.25 -11.11
CA ALA A 16 3.22 1.27 -11.94
C ALA A 16 3.29 2.55 -12.78
N LYS A 17 2.16 2.99 -13.31
CA LYS A 17 2.11 4.24 -14.09
C LYS A 17 2.39 5.46 -13.22
N ILE A 18 1.91 5.47 -11.98
CA ILE A 18 2.23 6.53 -11.03
C ILE A 18 3.74 6.55 -10.76
N LEU A 19 4.34 5.38 -10.54
CA LEU A 19 5.78 5.29 -10.26
C LEU A 19 6.64 5.77 -11.44
N ARG A 20 6.15 5.58 -12.67
CA ARG A 20 6.86 6.04 -13.87
C ARG A 20 6.58 7.52 -14.19
N GLY A 21 5.70 8.17 -13.43
CA GLY A 21 5.34 9.56 -13.70
C GLY A 21 4.34 9.75 -14.82
N GLU A 22 3.70 8.68 -15.31
CA GLU A 22 2.70 8.76 -16.37
C GLU A 22 1.36 9.24 -15.86
N ILE A 23 1.09 9.03 -14.57
CA ILE A 23 -0.12 9.54 -13.91
C ILE A 23 0.34 10.47 -12.81
N PRO A 24 -0.17 11.72 -12.74
CA PRO A 24 0.22 12.65 -11.70
C PRO A 24 -0.13 12.12 -10.31
N CYS A 25 0.77 12.35 -9.38
CA CYS A 25 0.58 11.94 -8.00
C CYS A 25 1.24 12.96 -7.09
N LYS A 26 0.51 13.36 -6.03
CA LYS A 26 1.05 14.22 -5.00
C LYS A 26 1.42 13.34 -3.80
N PRO A 27 2.71 13.08 -3.57
CA PRO A 27 3.11 12.19 -2.49
C PRO A 27 2.79 12.77 -1.12
N VAL A 28 2.34 11.91 -0.23
CA VAL A 28 2.27 12.20 1.20
C VAL A 28 3.65 11.94 1.83
N PHE A 29 4.34 10.95 1.31
CA PHE A 29 5.66 10.54 1.78
C PHE A 29 6.36 9.78 0.66
N GLU A 30 7.67 9.93 0.57
CA GLU A 30 8.46 9.20 -0.41
C GLU A 30 9.89 9.03 0.09
N ASN A 31 10.45 7.85 -0.12
CA ASN A 31 11.87 7.60 0.05
C ASN A 31 12.33 6.65 -1.06
N GLU A 32 13.53 6.10 -0.96
CA GLU A 32 14.02 5.21 -2.00
C GLU A 32 13.26 3.88 -2.09
N TRP A 33 12.51 3.52 -1.06
CA TRP A 33 11.84 2.22 -0.96
C TRP A 33 10.35 2.26 -1.26
N VAL A 34 9.67 3.34 -0.88
CA VAL A 34 8.22 3.45 -0.98
C VAL A 34 7.77 4.81 -1.49
N LEU A 35 6.56 4.81 -2.03
CA LEU A 35 5.80 6.01 -2.32
C LEU A 35 4.45 5.87 -1.61
N ALA A 36 4.02 6.93 -0.95
CA ALA A 36 2.72 6.95 -0.28
C ALA A 36 1.89 8.13 -0.77
N PHE A 37 0.61 7.89 -1.00
CA PHE A 37 -0.31 8.91 -1.50
C PHE A 37 -1.73 8.63 -1.01
N LYS A 38 -2.59 9.66 -1.02
CA LYS A 38 -3.95 9.50 -0.55
C LYS A 38 -4.77 8.63 -1.48
N ASP A 39 -5.61 7.75 -0.90
CA ASP A 39 -6.58 7.00 -1.67
C ASP A 39 -7.62 7.98 -2.21
N ILE A 40 -7.98 7.84 -3.49
CA ILE A 40 -8.98 8.71 -4.13
C ILE A 40 -10.40 8.39 -3.68
N ALA A 41 -10.62 7.23 -3.08
CA ALA A 41 -11.91 6.82 -2.54
C ALA A 41 -11.75 6.44 -1.07
N PRO A 42 -11.45 7.43 -0.20
CA PRO A 42 -11.07 7.13 1.18
C PRO A 42 -12.20 6.48 1.98
N LYS A 43 -11.82 5.53 2.82
CA LYS A 43 -12.73 4.81 3.72
C LYS A 43 -12.57 5.26 5.17
N ALA A 44 -11.76 6.29 5.41
CA ALA A 44 -11.46 6.82 6.73
C ALA A 44 -11.04 8.28 6.58
N PRO A 45 -11.06 9.10 7.66
CA PRO A 45 -10.57 10.48 7.60
C PRO A 45 -9.14 10.58 7.08
N VAL A 46 -8.29 9.63 7.45
CA VAL A 46 -6.96 9.46 6.85
C VAL A 46 -6.94 8.09 6.21
N HIS A 47 -6.71 8.04 4.90
CA HIS A 47 -6.60 6.79 4.15
C HIS A 47 -5.50 6.97 3.11
N VAL A 48 -4.36 6.36 3.36
CA VAL A 48 -3.15 6.49 2.54
C VAL A 48 -2.77 5.12 2.01
N LEU A 49 -2.33 5.09 0.76
CA LEU A 49 -1.78 3.89 0.13
C LEU A 49 -0.27 3.98 0.17
N ILE A 50 0.38 2.89 0.55
CA ILE A 50 1.83 2.79 0.63
C ILE A 50 2.25 1.68 -0.32
N ILE A 51 3.05 2.03 -1.33
CA ILE A 51 3.49 1.07 -2.33
C ILE A 51 5.02 0.98 -2.34
N PRO A 52 5.58 -0.23 -2.48
CA PRO A 52 7.01 -0.35 -2.75
C PRO A 52 7.31 0.13 -4.16
N LYS A 53 8.52 0.64 -4.38
CA LYS A 53 8.90 1.13 -5.71
C LYS A 53 9.22 0.00 -6.67
N LYS A 54 9.55 -1.19 -6.16
CA LYS A 54 9.78 -2.36 -7.00
C LYS A 54 8.48 -3.07 -7.34
N PRO A 55 8.45 -3.81 -8.47
CA PRO A 55 7.22 -4.38 -8.99
C PRO A 55 6.86 -5.72 -8.34
N TYR A 56 6.13 -5.68 -7.25
CA TYR A 56 5.52 -6.87 -6.64
C TYR A 56 4.02 -6.85 -6.88
N VAL A 57 3.44 -8.01 -7.18
CA VAL A 57 2.02 -8.12 -7.48
C VAL A 57 1.18 -8.01 -6.22
N SER A 58 1.60 -8.69 -5.16
CA SER A 58 0.87 -8.72 -3.90
C SER A 58 1.81 -9.07 -2.76
N PHE A 59 1.26 -9.24 -1.57
CA PHE A 59 2.03 -9.72 -0.43
C PHE A 59 2.65 -11.10 -0.70
N MET A 60 2.02 -11.91 -1.56
CA MET A 60 2.51 -13.26 -1.84
C MET A 60 3.93 -13.26 -2.38
N ASP A 61 4.19 -12.51 -3.46
CA ASP A 61 5.52 -12.47 -4.05
C ASP A 61 6.45 -11.54 -3.27
N PHE A 62 5.92 -10.46 -2.71
CA PHE A 62 6.72 -9.57 -1.87
C PHE A 62 7.35 -10.34 -0.70
N SER A 63 6.56 -11.13 0.02
CA SER A 63 7.06 -11.87 1.19
C SER A 63 8.07 -12.94 0.82
N LYS A 64 8.00 -13.49 -0.40
CA LYS A 64 8.89 -14.56 -0.83
C LYS A 64 10.14 -14.07 -1.52
N SER A 65 10.05 -12.97 -2.27
CA SER A 65 11.10 -12.56 -3.20
C SER A 65 11.84 -11.31 -2.78
N ALA A 66 11.25 -10.43 -1.97
CA ALA A 66 11.93 -9.22 -1.54
C ALA A 66 13.06 -9.57 -0.59
N SER A 67 14.14 -8.77 -0.62
CA SER A 67 15.24 -8.96 0.32
C SER A 67 14.78 -8.64 1.74
N ALA A 68 15.50 -9.18 2.73
CA ALA A 68 15.22 -8.87 4.13
C ALA A 68 15.31 -7.35 4.38
N GLU A 69 16.27 -6.68 3.76
CA GLU A 69 16.39 -5.24 3.88
C GLU A 69 15.20 -4.52 3.29
N GLU A 70 14.75 -4.92 2.12
CA GLU A 70 13.60 -4.28 1.49
C GLU A 70 12.34 -4.46 2.33
N ILE A 71 12.11 -5.66 2.84
CA ILE A 71 10.96 -5.93 3.72
C ILE A 71 11.02 -5.02 4.94
N ALA A 72 12.18 -4.94 5.57
CA ALA A 72 12.38 -4.10 6.75
C ALA A 72 12.11 -2.62 6.44
N GLN A 73 12.64 -2.13 5.31
CA GLN A 73 12.48 -0.73 4.95
C GLN A 73 11.05 -0.37 4.61
N VAL A 74 10.33 -1.26 3.93
CA VAL A 74 8.92 -1.03 3.62
C VAL A 74 8.09 -0.97 4.91
N MET A 75 8.32 -1.89 5.83
CA MET A 75 7.58 -1.92 7.10
C MET A 75 7.93 -0.72 7.98
N ARG A 76 9.21 -0.37 8.08
CA ARG A 76 9.64 0.80 8.86
C ARG A 76 9.09 2.08 8.28
N SER A 77 9.05 2.19 6.95
CA SER A 77 8.45 3.35 6.27
C SER A 77 6.97 3.49 6.59
N ALA A 78 6.24 2.36 6.61
CA ALA A 78 4.82 2.39 6.96
C ALA A 78 4.61 2.95 8.38
N GLY A 79 5.41 2.49 9.33
CA GLY A 79 5.35 3.01 10.70
C GLY A 79 5.71 4.48 10.79
N GLN A 80 6.72 4.92 10.05
CA GLN A 80 7.13 6.31 10.02
C GLN A 80 6.03 7.21 9.43
N ILE A 81 5.35 6.75 8.39
CA ILE A 81 4.25 7.49 7.79
C ILE A 81 3.12 7.66 8.80
N ALA A 82 2.77 6.59 9.53
CA ALA A 82 1.74 6.66 10.57
C ALA A 82 2.13 7.67 11.65
N HIS A 83 3.37 7.67 12.07
CA HIS A 83 3.89 8.63 13.04
C HIS A 83 3.78 10.06 12.51
N THR A 84 4.26 10.30 11.30
CA THR A 84 4.26 11.62 10.67
C THR A 84 2.85 12.18 10.51
N LEU A 85 1.88 11.32 10.23
CA LEU A 85 0.48 11.73 10.06
C LEU A 85 -0.26 11.85 11.40
N GLY A 86 0.42 11.64 12.52
CA GLY A 86 -0.19 11.81 13.84
C GLY A 86 -1.17 10.71 14.23
N LEU A 87 -1.02 9.51 13.69
CA LEU A 87 -1.99 8.43 13.89
C LEU A 87 -1.70 7.58 15.13
N GLU A 88 -0.52 7.73 15.74
CA GLU A 88 -0.10 6.82 16.80
C GLU A 88 -0.87 7.00 18.09
N ASP A 89 -1.28 8.23 18.43
CA ASP A 89 -1.94 8.50 19.70
C ASP A 89 -3.27 7.76 19.83
N ASN A 90 -4.07 7.75 18.77
CA ASN A 90 -5.39 7.13 18.79
C ASN A 90 -5.47 5.82 18.03
N GLY A 91 -4.41 5.47 17.32
CA GLY A 91 -4.32 4.19 16.63
C GLY A 91 -4.71 4.24 15.16
N TYR A 92 -4.30 3.19 14.46
CA TYR A 92 -4.51 3.09 13.02
C TYR A 92 -4.58 1.63 12.62
N ARG A 93 -4.96 1.39 11.37
CA ARG A 93 -5.07 0.04 10.82
C ARG A 93 -4.25 -0.05 9.54
N LEU A 94 -3.50 -1.13 9.42
CA LEU A 94 -2.81 -1.49 8.19
C LEU A 94 -3.48 -2.72 7.60
N ILE A 95 -3.79 -2.65 6.30
CA ILE A 95 -4.44 -3.75 5.59
C ILE A 95 -3.73 -3.94 4.26
N THR A 96 -3.52 -5.19 3.88
CA THR A 96 -3.19 -5.52 2.50
C THR A 96 -4.09 -6.64 2.02
N ASN A 97 -4.50 -6.56 0.76
CA ASN A 97 -5.33 -7.58 0.11
C ASN A 97 -4.47 -8.31 -0.92
N ALA A 98 -4.50 -9.63 -0.88
CA ALA A 98 -3.73 -10.46 -1.79
C ALA A 98 -4.67 -11.46 -2.46
N GLY A 99 -4.88 -11.30 -3.75
CA GLY A 99 -5.62 -12.24 -4.57
C GLY A 99 -7.14 -12.01 -4.58
N THR A 100 -7.83 -12.94 -5.24
CA THR A 100 -9.25 -12.77 -5.57
C THR A 100 -10.15 -12.78 -4.35
N ASN A 101 -9.90 -13.67 -3.39
CA ASN A 101 -10.79 -13.79 -2.23
C ASN A 101 -10.80 -12.54 -1.36
N SER A 102 -9.73 -11.77 -1.36
CA SER A 102 -9.64 -10.53 -0.60
C SER A 102 -10.16 -9.33 -1.36
N GLY A 103 -10.39 -9.47 -2.67
CA GLY A 103 -10.82 -8.38 -3.51
C GLY A 103 -9.71 -7.43 -3.88
N GLN A 104 -8.48 -7.94 -4.06
CA GLN A 104 -7.37 -7.10 -4.52
C GLN A 104 -7.75 -6.42 -5.82
N GLU A 105 -7.65 -5.08 -5.87
CA GLU A 105 -8.08 -4.32 -7.04
C GLU A 105 -6.93 -3.99 -7.98
N VAL A 106 -5.79 -3.57 -7.44
CA VAL A 106 -4.64 -3.18 -8.25
C VAL A 106 -3.54 -4.21 -8.07
N PRO A 107 -3.00 -4.78 -9.18
CA PRO A 107 -1.97 -5.82 -9.10
C PRO A 107 -0.57 -5.24 -8.88
N HIS A 108 -0.44 -4.43 -7.87
CA HIS A 108 0.82 -3.93 -7.33
C HIS A 108 0.67 -3.91 -5.80
N PHE A 109 1.53 -4.63 -5.11
CA PHE A 109 1.47 -4.74 -3.65
C PHE A 109 1.30 -3.36 -3.01
N HIS A 110 0.33 -3.24 -2.13
CA HIS A 110 0.11 -1.99 -1.41
C HIS A 110 -0.49 -2.24 -0.04
N LEU A 111 -0.16 -1.33 0.87
CA LEU A 111 -0.73 -1.30 2.21
C LEU A 111 -1.71 -0.15 2.27
N HIS A 112 -2.90 -0.41 2.82
CA HIS A 112 -3.82 0.65 3.21
C HIS A 112 -3.49 1.05 4.63
N LEU A 113 -3.26 2.34 4.85
CA LEU A 113 -3.08 2.90 6.18
C LEU A 113 -4.28 3.78 6.47
N MET A 114 -5.06 3.42 7.47
CA MET A 114 -6.30 4.12 7.80
C MET A 114 -6.32 4.54 9.25
N GLY A 115 -6.81 5.75 9.50
CA GLY A 115 -6.91 6.28 10.85
C GLY A 115 -7.56 7.65 10.84
N GLY A 116 -7.25 8.46 11.84
CA GLY A 116 -7.76 9.82 11.96
C GLY A 116 -9.15 9.88 12.57
N GLY A 117 -9.73 8.76 12.94
CA GLY A 117 -11.02 8.63 13.59
C GLY A 117 -11.34 7.16 13.81
N PRO A 118 -12.41 6.86 14.57
CA PRO A 118 -12.79 5.48 14.82
C PRO A 118 -13.06 4.72 13.51
N LEU A 119 -12.53 3.51 13.41
CA LEU A 119 -12.73 2.65 12.27
C LEU A 119 -13.79 1.61 12.59
N PRO A 120 -14.54 1.12 11.59
CA PRO A 120 -15.48 0.04 11.82
C PRO A 120 -14.79 -1.18 12.42
N ALA A 121 -15.54 -1.98 13.16
CA ALA A 121 -15.01 -3.24 13.66
C ALA A 121 -14.49 -4.07 12.50
N PHE A 122 -13.48 -4.91 12.78
CA PHE A 122 -12.92 -5.79 11.77
C PHE A 122 -14.06 -6.65 11.19
N PRO A 123 -13.94 -7.06 9.91
CA PRO A 123 -15.07 -7.69 9.23
C PRO A 123 -15.76 -8.76 10.04
N GLN A 124 -17.07 -8.68 10.01
CA GLN A 124 -17.96 -9.59 10.69
C GLN A 124 -18.36 -10.72 9.75
#